data_9ff783d7c253b27d34e541acf3871963
#
_entry.id   9ff783d7c253b27d34e541acf3871963
#
_cell.length_a   1.000
_cell.length_b   1.000
_cell.length_c   1.000
_cell.angle_alpha   90.00
_cell.angle_beta   90.00
_cell.angle_gamma   90.00
#
_symmetry.space_group_name_H-M   'P 1'
#
loop_
_entity.id
_entity.type
_entity.pdbx_description
1 polymer ?
#
loop_
_entity_poly.entity_id
_entity_poly.type
_entity_poly.pdbx_seq_one_letter_code
_entity_poly.pdbx_strand_id
1 'polypeptide(L)'
;RQNHVMVYSDTIPGYGGLPLGTNGRAMSLLSGGIDSPVASWMVAKRGMELECIHFHSYPFTSEKSQEKVRDLAQILAKYCGRVRLHKVNMLEIQKSIGLNCKDEEMTIISRRFMMRIAERVAESRHCDALVTGESIGQVASQTIQGLTCTNASVKMPVFRPLIAMDKTEIIEVAQKIGTFETSILPE
;
A
#
# COMPACT_ATOMS: atom_id res chain seq x y z
N ARG A 1 13.22 38.24 -13.16
CA ARG A 1 11.89 38.62 -13.72
C ARG A 1 11.86 38.13 -15.16
N GLN A 2 11.00 37.20 -15.49
CA GLN A 2 10.82 36.75 -16.86
C GLN A 2 9.82 37.66 -17.54
N ASN A 3 10.23 38.24 -18.69
CA ASN A 3 9.40 39.12 -19.52
C ASN A 3 8.48 38.29 -20.47
N HIS A 4 7.85 37.22 -19.97
CA HIS A 4 6.94 36.41 -20.77
C HIS A 4 5.53 36.56 -20.25
N VAL A 5 4.58 36.83 -21.16
CA VAL A 5 3.16 36.82 -20.92
C VAL A 5 2.62 35.51 -21.51
N MET A 6 1.97 34.71 -20.66
CA MET A 6 1.27 33.52 -21.11
C MET A 6 -0.22 33.81 -21.21
N VAL A 7 -0.80 33.48 -22.35
CA VAL A 7 -2.24 33.55 -22.60
C VAL A 7 -2.78 32.14 -22.75
N TYR A 8 -3.81 31.80 -22.01
CA TYR A 8 -4.47 30.48 -22.07
C TYR A 8 -5.98 30.66 -22.12
N SER A 9 -6.67 29.74 -22.82
CA SER A 9 -8.14 29.71 -22.96
C SER A 9 -8.78 28.68 -22.03
N ASP A 10 -8.01 27.65 -21.66
CA ASP A 10 -8.54 26.50 -20.94
C ASP A 10 -7.68 26.19 -19.71
N THR A 11 -8.35 25.75 -18.63
CA THR A 11 -7.71 25.28 -17.41
C THR A 11 -8.19 23.87 -17.10
N ILE A 12 -7.30 22.90 -17.16
CA ILE A 12 -7.59 21.52 -16.80
C ILE A 12 -7.07 21.27 -15.38
N PRO A 13 -7.96 20.92 -14.42
CA PRO A 13 -7.53 20.64 -13.05
C PRO A 13 -6.68 19.38 -12.99
N GLY A 14 -5.48 19.49 -12.42
CA GLY A 14 -4.61 18.36 -12.12
C GLY A 14 -5.00 17.66 -10.82
N TYR A 15 -4.32 16.54 -10.49
CA TYR A 15 -4.55 15.83 -9.23
C TYR A 15 -4.05 16.60 -8.00
N GLY A 16 -3.30 17.67 -8.19
CA GLY A 16 -2.66 18.42 -7.12
C GLY A 16 -1.57 17.61 -6.39
N GLY A 17 -1.09 18.13 -5.28
CA GLY A 17 -0.07 17.47 -4.47
C GLY A 17 1.27 18.19 -4.46
N LEU A 18 2.31 17.48 -4.01
CA LEU A 18 3.69 17.96 -3.94
C LEU A 18 4.57 17.20 -4.94
N PRO A 19 5.68 17.78 -5.40
CA PRO A 19 6.61 17.06 -6.26
C PRO A 19 7.16 15.81 -5.55
N LEU A 20 7.29 14.71 -6.31
CA LEU A 20 7.82 13.45 -5.78
C LEU A 20 9.24 13.62 -5.25
N GLY A 21 9.54 12.95 -4.13
CA GLY A 21 10.81 13.00 -3.43
C GLY A 21 10.96 14.17 -2.46
N THR A 22 10.01 15.11 -2.39
CA THR A 22 10.09 16.24 -1.44
C THR A 22 9.89 15.84 0.01
N ASN A 23 9.24 14.70 0.27
CA ASN A 23 8.95 14.17 1.61
C ASN A 23 9.51 12.76 1.83
N GLY A 24 10.67 12.45 1.24
CA GLY A 24 11.33 11.18 1.43
C GLY A 24 10.69 10.02 0.65
N ARG A 25 10.89 8.81 1.14
CA ARG A 25 10.48 7.56 0.48
C ARG A 25 9.70 6.67 1.44
N ALA A 26 8.67 5.99 0.93
CA ALA A 26 7.88 5.05 1.73
C ALA A 26 7.80 3.67 1.09
N MET A 27 7.75 2.64 1.93
CA MET A 27 7.48 1.25 1.55
C MET A 27 5.99 0.98 1.77
N SER A 28 5.24 0.81 0.69
CA SER A 28 3.80 0.49 0.76
C SER A 28 3.56 -1.02 0.69
N LEU A 29 2.78 -1.54 1.63
CA LEU A 29 2.30 -2.92 1.62
C LEU A 29 1.17 -3.03 0.59
N LEU A 30 1.50 -3.42 -0.64
CA LEU A 30 0.58 -3.47 -1.77
C LEU A 30 -0.05 -4.86 -1.90
N SER A 31 -1.36 -4.92 -1.82
CA SER A 31 -2.19 -6.12 -2.08
C SER A 31 -2.98 -6.00 -3.38
N GLY A 32 -3.66 -7.06 -3.79
CA GLY A 32 -4.61 -7.06 -4.92
C GLY A 32 -5.94 -6.36 -4.62
N GLY A 33 -6.18 -5.92 -3.38
CA GLY A 33 -7.43 -5.25 -2.98
C GLY A 33 -7.48 -3.76 -3.35
N ILE A 34 -8.64 -3.15 -3.09
CA ILE A 34 -8.94 -1.76 -3.46
C ILE A 34 -8.13 -0.75 -2.61
N ASP A 35 -7.92 -1.05 -1.32
CA ASP A 35 -7.48 -0.08 -0.33
C ASP A 35 -5.99 0.27 -0.46
N SER A 36 -5.13 -0.72 -0.62
CA SER A 36 -3.68 -0.48 -0.62
C SER A 36 -3.18 0.37 -1.80
N PRO A 37 -3.71 0.27 -3.04
CA PRO A 37 -3.35 1.19 -4.10
C PRO A 37 -3.77 2.64 -3.82
N VAL A 38 -4.95 2.83 -3.23
CA VAL A 38 -5.43 4.17 -2.84
C VAL A 38 -4.53 4.77 -1.77
N ALA A 39 -4.20 4.01 -0.72
CA ALA A 39 -3.27 4.45 0.32
C ALA A 39 -1.91 4.84 -0.26
N SER A 40 -1.38 4.03 -1.17
CA SER A 40 -0.11 4.29 -1.88
C SER A 40 -0.16 5.61 -2.65
N TRP A 41 -1.20 5.82 -3.44
CA TRP A 41 -1.38 7.05 -4.21
C TRP A 41 -1.50 8.29 -3.30
N MET A 42 -2.22 8.19 -2.18
CA MET A 42 -2.42 9.31 -1.26
C MET A 42 -1.10 9.82 -0.66
N VAL A 43 -0.18 8.93 -0.28
CA VAL A 43 1.14 9.35 0.24
C VAL A 43 2.05 9.85 -0.88
N ALA A 44 2.00 9.26 -2.07
CA ALA A 44 2.73 9.76 -3.23
C ALA A 44 2.29 11.17 -3.62
N LYS A 45 0.98 11.44 -3.57
CA LYS A 45 0.41 12.79 -3.77
C LYS A 45 0.96 13.81 -2.76
N ARG A 46 1.41 13.37 -1.59
CA ARG A 46 2.09 14.22 -0.58
C ARG A 46 3.60 14.32 -0.78
N GLY A 47 4.12 13.90 -1.95
CA GLY A 47 5.51 14.06 -2.35
C GLY A 47 6.44 12.92 -1.91
N MET A 48 5.92 11.79 -1.44
CA MET A 48 6.75 10.63 -1.12
C MET A 48 7.03 9.77 -2.37
N GLU A 49 8.27 9.39 -2.57
CA GLU A 49 8.60 8.31 -3.50
C GLU A 49 8.09 6.98 -2.96
N LEU A 50 7.61 6.09 -3.85
CA LEU A 50 7.08 4.79 -3.47
C LEU A 50 8.00 3.64 -3.87
N GLU A 51 8.25 2.75 -2.90
CA GLU A 51 8.54 1.35 -3.11
C GLU A 51 7.36 0.53 -2.60
N CYS A 52 7.08 -0.60 -3.24
CA CYS A 52 5.97 -1.47 -2.86
C CYS A 52 6.48 -2.85 -2.47
N ILE A 53 5.86 -3.46 -1.47
CA ILE A 53 6.09 -4.83 -1.07
C ILE A 53 4.79 -5.62 -1.11
N HIS A 54 4.81 -6.78 -1.77
CA HIS A 54 3.70 -7.71 -1.88
C HIS A 54 4.05 -9.03 -1.22
N PHE A 55 3.13 -9.52 -0.38
CA PHE A 55 3.23 -10.81 0.29
C PHE A 55 2.30 -11.81 -0.37
N HIS A 56 2.83 -12.97 -0.70
CA HIS A 56 2.07 -14.07 -1.31
C HIS A 56 2.44 -15.41 -0.65
N SER A 57 1.66 -16.46 -0.94
CA SER A 57 1.85 -17.80 -0.40
C SER A 57 1.83 -18.84 -1.53
N TYR A 58 2.62 -18.57 -2.60
CA TYR A 58 2.73 -19.52 -3.70
C TYR A 58 3.19 -20.91 -3.21
N PRO A 59 2.55 -22.04 -3.66
CA PRO A 59 1.57 -22.13 -4.75
C PRO A 59 0.09 -21.90 -4.33
N PHE A 60 -0.23 -21.62 -3.05
CA PHE A 60 -1.62 -21.39 -2.62
C PHE A 60 -2.19 -20.05 -3.12
N THR A 61 -1.34 -19.03 -3.30
CA THR A 61 -1.71 -17.82 -4.02
C THR A 61 -1.44 -18.02 -5.51
N SER A 62 -2.43 -17.74 -6.36
CA SER A 62 -2.35 -17.93 -7.79
C SER A 62 -1.34 -16.97 -8.46
N GLU A 63 -0.86 -17.35 -9.65
CA GLU A 63 -0.05 -16.44 -10.48
C GLU A 63 -0.87 -15.21 -10.90
N LYS A 64 -2.16 -15.37 -11.17
CA LYS A 64 -3.09 -14.27 -11.52
C LYS A 64 -3.16 -13.22 -10.42
N SER A 65 -3.19 -13.64 -9.15
CA SER A 65 -3.15 -12.71 -8.01
C SER A 65 -1.86 -11.87 -8.02
N GLN A 66 -0.71 -12.47 -8.33
CA GLN A 66 0.56 -11.75 -8.43
C GLN A 66 0.62 -10.84 -9.65
N GLU A 67 0.00 -11.23 -10.78
CA GLU A 67 -0.13 -10.38 -11.98
C GLU A 67 -0.98 -9.16 -11.69
N LYS A 68 -2.12 -9.36 -11.05
CA LYS A 68 -3.02 -8.29 -10.58
C LYS A 68 -2.27 -7.22 -9.76
N VAL A 69 -1.44 -7.63 -8.82
CA VAL A 69 -0.64 -6.68 -8.02
C VAL A 69 0.41 -5.97 -8.86
N ARG A 70 1.01 -6.64 -9.83
CA ARG A 70 1.93 -6.01 -10.79
C ARG A 70 1.22 -4.94 -11.61
N ASP A 71 0.01 -5.22 -12.09
CA ASP A 71 -0.78 -4.28 -12.89
C ASP A 71 -1.18 -3.06 -12.05
N LEU A 72 -1.58 -3.26 -10.80
CA LEU A 72 -1.82 -2.16 -9.85
C LEU A 72 -0.57 -1.30 -9.63
N ALA A 73 0.60 -1.90 -9.48
CA ALA A 73 1.85 -1.17 -9.38
C ALA A 73 2.17 -0.38 -10.66
N GLN A 74 1.84 -0.90 -11.85
CA GLN A 74 1.98 -0.18 -13.12
C GLN A 74 1.03 1.02 -13.22
N ILE A 75 -0.21 0.88 -12.74
CA ILE A 75 -1.16 2.00 -12.69
C ILE A 75 -0.62 3.08 -11.76
N LEU A 76 -0.14 2.71 -10.57
CA LEU A 76 0.47 3.65 -9.63
C LEU A 76 1.68 4.37 -10.23
N ALA A 77 2.49 3.68 -11.05
CA ALA A 77 3.66 4.27 -11.69
C ALA A 77 3.31 5.44 -12.64
N LYS A 78 2.09 5.52 -13.14
CA LYS A 78 1.62 6.68 -13.94
C LYS A 78 1.59 7.97 -13.11
N TYR A 79 1.38 7.86 -11.79
CA TYR A 79 1.31 9.00 -10.86
C TYR A 79 2.61 9.21 -10.07
N CYS A 80 3.28 8.10 -9.74
CA CYS A 80 4.41 8.08 -8.82
C CYS A 80 5.76 7.93 -9.54
N GLY A 81 5.77 7.95 -10.87
CA GLY A 81 6.96 7.66 -11.65
C GLY A 81 7.41 6.21 -11.45
N ARG A 82 8.70 5.98 -11.17
CA ARG A 82 9.24 4.63 -11.02
C ARG A 82 8.81 3.99 -9.69
N VAL A 83 7.99 2.96 -9.76
CA VAL A 83 7.62 2.11 -8.60
C VAL A 83 8.38 0.78 -8.69
N ARG A 84 9.07 0.40 -7.61
CA ARG A 84 9.71 -0.93 -7.49
C ARG A 84 8.80 -1.82 -6.65
N LEU A 85 8.52 -3.03 -7.16
CA LEU A 85 7.70 -4.02 -6.47
C LEU A 85 8.58 -5.16 -5.95
N HIS A 86 8.65 -5.31 -4.64
CA HIS A 86 9.28 -6.43 -3.94
C HIS A 86 8.23 -7.52 -3.71
N LYS A 87 8.58 -8.78 -3.98
CA LYS A 87 7.71 -9.93 -3.73
C LYS A 87 8.30 -10.81 -2.65
N VAL A 88 7.51 -11.17 -1.66
CA VAL A 88 7.92 -12.00 -0.53
C VAL A 88 6.98 -13.19 -0.39
N ASN A 89 7.54 -14.40 -0.44
CA ASN A 89 6.77 -15.61 -0.18
C ASN A 89 6.68 -15.87 1.33
N MET A 90 5.45 -15.88 1.86
CA MET A 90 5.15 -16.07 3.28
C MET A 90 4.84 -17.53 3.64
N LEU A 91 4.85 -18.46 2.67
CA LEU A 91 4.34 -19.82 2.84
C LEU A 91 4.93 -20.53 4.05
N GLU A 92 6.25 -20.54 4.19
CA GLU A 92 6.92 -21.25 5.30
C GLU A 92 6.62 -20.61 6.66
N ILE A 93 6.51 -19.28 6.70
CA ILE A 93 6.10 -18.55 7.91
C ILE A 93 4.65 -18.90 8.26
N GLN A 94 3.75 -18.91 7.29
CA GLN A 94 2.33 -19.25 7.51
C GLN A 94 2.14 -20.70 7.97
N LYS A 95 2.88 -21.63 7.37
CA LYS A 95 2.88 -23.04 7.85
C LYS A 95 3.35 -23.14 9.30
N SER A 96 4.43 -22.45 9.64
CA SER A 96 4.94 -22.45 11.01
C SER A 96 3.95 -21.83 12.00
N ILE A 97 3.26 -20.75 11.62
CA ILE A 97 2.21 -20.12 12.42
C ILE A 97 1.06 -21.11 12.63
N GLY A 98 0.57 -21.75 11.55
CA GLY A 98 -0.53 -22.71 11.61
C GLY A 98 -0.26 -23.95 12.48
N LEU A 99 1.01 -24.34 12.60
CA LEU A 99 1.42 -25.47 13.45
C LEU A 99 1.61 -25.10 14.93
N ASN A 100 1.87 -23.83 15.24
CA ASN A 100 2.31 -23.41 16.57
C ASN A 100 1.42 -22.37 17.27
N CYS A 101 0.41 -21.83 16.55
CA CYS A 101 -0.44 -20.76 17.08
C CYS A 101 -1.92 -21.17 16.97
N LYS A 102 -2.75 -20.53 17.80
CA LYS A 102 -4.20 -20.69 17.70
C LYS A 102 -4.75 -20.00 16.47
N ASP A 103 -5.80 -20.55 15.88
CA ASP A 103 -6.45 -20.01 14.67
C ASP A 103 -6.84 -18.54 14.81
N GLU A 104 -7.33 -18.12 15.98
CA GLU A 104 -7.71 -16.75 16.28
C GLU A 104 -6.56 -15.76 16.21
N GLU A 105 -5.32 -16.22 16.48
CA GLU A 105 -4.11 -15.39 16.51
C GLU A 105 -3.38 -15.35 15.17
N MET A 106 -3.65 -16.30 14.27
CA MET A 106 -2.90 -16.49 13.02
C MET A 106 -2.83 -15.21 12.18
N THR A 107 -3.96 -14.51 12.03
CA THR A 107 -4.04 -13.28 11.23
C THR A 107 -3.15 -12.18 11.82
N ILE A 108 -3.21 -11.94 13.11
CA ILE A 108 -2.43 -10.89 13.78
C ILE A 108 -0.94 -11.24 13.75
N ILE A 109 -0.58 -12.49 14.02
CA ILE A 109 0.82 -12.93 13.99
C ILE A 109 1.39 -12.84 12.57
N SER A 110 0.65 -13.28 11.55
CA SER A 110 1.05 -13.14 10.15
C SER A 110 1.30 -11.66 9.79
N ARG A 111 0.40 -10.76 10.18
CA ARG A 111 0.56 -9.32 9.94
C ARG A 111 1.79 -8.74 10.64
N ARG A 112 2.09 -9.17 11.85
CA ARG A 112 3.33 -8.75 12.55
C ARG A 112 4.58 -9.19 11.79
N PHE A 113 4.61 -10.41 11.24
CA PHE A 113 5.72 -10.84 10.38
C PHE A 113 5.80 -9.98 9.11
N MET A 114 4.68 -9.72 8.44
CA MET A 114 4.65 -8.86 7.25
C MET A 114 5.22 -7.48 7.56
N MET A 115 4.81 -6.84 8.66
CA MET A 115 5.32 -5.53 9.07
C MET A 115 6.83 -5.56 9.33
N ARG A 116 7.34 -6.54 10.08
CA ARG A 116 8.78 -6.68 10.37
C ARG A 116 9.62 -6.92 9.11
N ILE A 117 9.11 -7.71 8.17
CA ILE A 117 9.78 -7.95 6.88
C ILE A 117 9.76 -6.67 6.05
N ALA A 118 8.60 -5.99 5.98
CA ALA A 118 8.46 -4.73 5.27
C ALA A 118 9.43 -3.67 5.82
N GLU A 119 9.57 -3.55 7.14
CA GLU A 119 10.52 -2.63 7.77
C GLU A 119 11.98 -2.94 7.37
N ARG A 120 12.40 -4.20 7.43
CA ARG A 120 13.76 -4.59 7.02
C ARG A 120 14.04 -4.31 5.55
N VAL A 121 13.08 -4.58 4.66
CA VAL A 121 13.22 -4.24 3.24
C VAL A 121 13.24 -2.71 3.07
N ALA A 122 12.38 -1.99 3.76
CA ALA A 122 12.32 -0.53 3.75
C ALA A 122 13.66 0.10 4.17
N GLU A 123 14.25 -0.37 5.27
CA GLU A 123 15.58 0.07 5.74
C GLU A 123 16.66 -0.16 4.67
N SER A 124 16.71 -1.35 4.04
CA SER A 124 17.65 -1.66 2.97
C SER A 124 17.45 -0.81 1.71
N ARG A 125 16.28 -0.23 1.56
CA ARG A 125 15.89 0.64 0.44
C ARG A 125 15.90 2.13 0.80
N HIS A 126 16.35 2.48 1.99
CA HIS A 126 16.38 3.86 2.49
C HIS A 126 14.99 4.50 2.44
N CYS A 127 13.98 3.76 2.86
CA CYS A 127 12.63 4.28 3.07
C CYS A 127 12.52 4.82 4.49
N ASP A 128 11.71 5.87 4.65
CA ASP A 128 11.53 6.60 5.92
C ASP A 128 10.27 6.14 6.66
N ALA A 129 9.35 5.47 5.98
CA ALA A 129 8.06 5.05 6.54
C ALA A 129 7.51 3.79 5.85
N LEU A 130 6.60 3.10 6.54
CA LEU A 130 5.72 2.09 5.98
C LEU A 130 4.35 2.71 5.66
N VAL A 131 3.64 2.16 4.67
CA VAL A 131 2.27 2.55 4.32
C VAL A 131 1.39 1.33 4.28
N THR A 132 0.22 1.40 4.91
CA THR A 132 -0.81 0.35 4.86
C THR A 132 -2.15 0.92 4.45
N GLY A 133 -2.99 0.10 3.80
CA GLY A 133 -4.37 0.45 3.41
C GLY A 133 -5.40 0.11 4.49
N GLU A 134 -5.05 0.19 5.76
CA GLU A 134 -5.97 -0.12 6.86
C GLU A 134 -6.97 1.01 7.11
N SER A 135 -8.23 0.63 7.37
CA SER A 135 -9.29 1.52 7.83
C SER A 135 -9.98 0.91 9.06
N ILE A 136 -10.34 1.73 10.05
CA ILE A 136 -10.95 1.24 11.28
C ILE A 136 -12.33 0.64 10.97
N GLY A 137 -12.57 -0.58 11.50
CA GLY A 137 -13.89 -1.22 11.47
C GLY A 137 -14.28 -1.90 10.14
N GLN A 138 -13.42 -1.89 9.12
CA GLN A 138 -13.74 -2.59 7.86
C GLN A 138 -13.67 -4.12 7.97
N VAL A 139 -12.75 -4.64 8.76
CA VAL A 139 -12.59 -6.09 9.00
C VAL A 139 -12.20 -6.35 10.46
N ALA A 140 -12.45 -7.53 10.96
CA ALA A 140 -12.22 -7.93 12.36
C ALA A 140 -10.78 -7.70 12.85
N SER A 141 -9.78 -7.74 11.97
CA SER A 141 -8.38 -7.47 12.31
C SER A 141 -7.98 -5.99 12.30
N GLN A 142 -8.87 -5.09 11.87
CA GLN A 142 -8.65 -3.64 11.80
C GLN A 142 -9.31 -2.92 12.99
N THR A 143 -9.25 -3.53 14.15
CA THR A 143 -9.60 -2.91 15.44
C THR A 143 -8.42 -2.12 16.00
N ILE A 144 -8.67 -1.22 16.94
CA ILE A 144 -7.61 -0.47 17.64
C ILE A 144 -6.59 -1.44 18.27
N GLN A 145 -7.07 -2.53 18.88
CA GLN A 145 -6.21 -3.55 19.50
C GLN A 145 -5.34 -4.26 18.45
N GLY A 146 -5.94 -4.67 17.32
CA GLY A 146 -5.21 -5.29 16.21
C GLY A 146 -4.15 -4.35 15.60
N LEU A 147 -4.50 -3.10 15.40
CA LEU A 147 -3.57 -2.07 14.91
C LEU A 147 -2.44 -1.81 15.92
N THR A 148 -2.73 -1.76 17.21
CA THR A 148 -1.73 -1.62 18.26
C THR A 148 -0.74 -2.79 18.24
N CYS A 149 -1.25 -4.03 18.17
CA CYS A 149 -0.41 -5.23 18.10
C CYS A 149 0.51 -5.25 16.88
N THR A 150 0.02 -4.86 15.71
CA THR A 150 0.82 -4.81 14.50
C THR A 150 1.83 -3.66 14.52
N ASN A 151 1.42 -2.49 15.02
CA ASN A 151 2.28 -1.33 15.14
C ASN A 151 3.45 -1.56 16.11
N ALA A 152 3.22 -2.27 17.22
CA ALA A 152 4.26 -2.62 18.20
C ALA A 152 5.35 -3.54 17.63
N SER A 153 5.19 -4.10 16.43
CA SER A 153 6.17 -4.98 15.80
C SER A 153 7.24 -4.25 15.00
N VAL A 154 7.10 -2.95 14.79
CA VAL A 154 8.01 -2.10 14.00
C VAL A 154 8.32 -0.80 14.74
N LYS A 155 9.46 -0.18 14.37
CA LYS A 155 9.90 1.10 14.92
C LYS A 155 9.68 2.25 13.92
N MET A 156 9.67 1.91 12.64
CA MET A 156 9.46 2.88 11.56
C MET A 156 8.04 3.46 11.61
N PRO A 157 7.84 4.75 11.29
CA PRO A 157 6.51 5.32 11.18
C PRO A 157 5.62 4.53 10.22
N VAL A 158 4.36 4.30 10.61
CA VAL A 158 3.37 3.60 9.76
C VAL A 158 2.25 4.57 9.40
N PHE A 159 2.20 4.95 8.13
CA PHE A 159 1.15 5.81 7.61
C PHE A 159 -0.07 4.98 7.20
N ARG A 160 -1.23 5.43 7.64
CA ARG A 160 -2.54 4.83 7.36
C ARG A 160 -3.47 5.89 6.77
N PRO A 161 -3.30 6.26 5.49
CA PRO A 161 -4.06 7.37 4.91
C PRO A 161 -5.55 7.16 4.92
N LEU A 162 -6.01 5.91 4.95
CA LEU A 162 -7.41 5.52 4.87
C LEU A 162 -8.07 5.30 6.23
N ILE A 163 -7.37 5.57 7.33
CA ILE A 163 -7.79 5.13 8.67
C ILE A 163 -9.21 5.57 9.07
N ALA A 164 -9.66 6.70 8.58
CA ALA A 164 -10.97 7.28 8.87
C ALA A 164 -11.90 7.35 7.66
N MET A 165 -11.51 6.75 6.53
CA MET A 165 -12.33 6.71 5.31
C MET A 165 -13.25 5.50 5.33
N ASP A 166 -14.48 5.69 4.86
CA ASP A 166 -15.40 4.57 4.61
C ASP A 166 -15.10 3.89 3.25
N LYS A 167 -15.77 2.76 3.02
CA LYS A 167 -15.53 1.97 1.80
C LYS A 167 -15.94 2.69 0.52
N THR A 168 -16.99 3.52 0.58
CA THR A 168 -17.48 4.28 -0.56
C THR A 168 -16.47 5.34 -0.98
N GLU A 169 -15.97 6.11 -0.01
CA GLU A 169 -14.93 7.12 -0.25
C GLU A 169 -13.66 6.50 -0.88
N ILE A 170 -13.25 5.33 -0.39
CA ILE A 170 -12.07 4.62 -0.94
C ILE A 170 -12.34 4.17 -2.37
N ILE A 171 -13.53 3.65 -2.67
CA ILE A 171 -13.92 3.24 -4.03
C ILE A 171 -13.93 4.42 -4.99
N GLU A 172 -14.47 5.57 -4.60
CA GLU A 172 -14.46 6.78 -5.42
C GLU A 172 -13.03 7.20 -5.80
N VAL A 173 -12.10 7.17 -4.85
CA VAL A 173 -10.70 7.45 -5.13
C VAL A 173 -10.10 6.39 -6.05
N ALA A 174 -10.36 5.10 -5.81
CA ALA A 174 -9.87 4.00 -6.63
C ALA A 174 -10.32 4.11 -8.09
N GLN A 175 -11.59 4.48 -8.32
CA GLN A 175 -12.13 4.76 -9.66
C GLN A 175 -11.43 5.95 -10.31
N LYS A 176 -11.25 7.04 -9.56
CA LYS A 176 -10.59 8.26 -10.04
C LYS A 176 -9.16 8.02 -10.48
N ILE A 177 -8.41 7.16 -9.79
CA ILE A 177 -7.02 6.83 -10.13
C ILE A 177 -6.88 5.62 -11.05
N GLY A 178 -8.00 4.97 -11.44
CA GLY A 178 -8.05 3.86 -12.39
C GLY A 178 -7.56 2.52 -11.81
N THR A 179 -7.54 2.34 -10.49
CA THR A 179 -7.14 1.07 -9.86
C THR A 179 -8.32 0.15 -9.56
N PHE A 180 -9.55 0.69 -9.55
CA PHE A 180 -10.74 -0.05 -9.13
C PHE A 180 -10.98 -1.30 -9.96
N GLU A 181 -11.04 -1.17 -11.29
CA GLU A 181 -11.35 -2.28 -12.20
C GLU A 181 -10.35 -3.44 -12.06
N THR A 182 -9.06 -3.12 -11.94
CA THR A 182 -8.04 -4.13 -11.69
C THR A 182 -8.22 -4.78 -10.32
N SER A 183 -8.54 -3.99 -9.29
CA SER A 183 -8.67 -4.48 -7.91
C SER A 183 -9.84 -5.46 -7.70
N ILE A 184 -10.91 -5.36 -8.49
CA ILE A 184 -12.09 -6.24 -8.39
C ILE A 184 -11.99 -7.52 -9.25
N LEU A 185 -10.94 -7.67 -10.05
CA LEU A 185 -10.73 -8.90 -10.81
C LEU A 185 -10.62 -10.11 -9.87
N PRO A 186 -11.13 -11.27 -10.25
CA PRO A 186 -10.97 -12.51 -9.47
C PRO A 186 -9.49 -12.91 -9.37
N GLU A 187 -9.14 -13.53 -8.24
CA GLU A 187 -7.79 -14.03 -7.94
C GLU A 187 -7.62 -15.50 -8.29
#